data_fe7f793d668b88f5f9067815a1ddc33f
#
_entry.id   fe7f793d668b88f5f9067815a1ddc33f
#
_cell.length_a   1.000
_cell.length_b   1.000
_cell.length_c   1.000
_cell.angle_alpha   90.00
_cell.angle_beta   90.00
_cell.angle_gamma   90.00
#
_symmetry.space_group_name_H-M   'P 1'
#
loop_
_entity.id
_entity.type
_entity.pdbx_description
1 polymer ?
#
loop_
_entity_poly.entity_id
_entity_poly.type
_entity_poly.pdbx_seq_one_letter_code
_entity_poly.pdbx_strand_id
1 'polypeptide(L)'
;MMASAGYGFVRRLVLLSSRSSSRHVQLQPVFHPSRSTAWRLSSVKFYHVTTRLYDEKKPLGLTDQIMATKLAESKADNKSHQEDKEEKDGPEDKTKPTSKWQKYGYSIFAACTFGLSIGYGILFSLPDKDVQGNVIEDEFSNMSFPIQHYSRLKSKIFFAKKAIEDPFSDKLLPDPLEHPYFQPKYTVVLEITGLLVKSDWSHKHGWRFQKRPGLDIFLNQIAYPNFEVVIWSTDSGMTFYPIVRGMDPNANLIMYHLFKDATKFKNGAHIKELNCLNRDLRKVIVVDWNKLSVQDNPDNALLMPKWNGDMEDRSLFGLAQLLQAIQESDTDDVREILQFYRQYDDPIDAFRYNNIQDQFRLIQTDC
;
A
#
# COMPACT_ATOMS: atom_id res chain seq x y z
N MET A 1 25.45 28.32 -14.48
CA MET A 1 24.73 28.45 -15.76
C MET A 1 23.52 27.49 -15.87
N MET A 2 23.36 26.48 -15.00
CA MET A 2 22.20 25.56 -15.02
C MET A 2 20.91 26.10 -14.35
N ALA A 3 20.99 27.09 -13.50
CA ALA A 3 19.83 27.70 -12.84
C ALA A 3 18.92 28.53 -13.78
N SER A 4 19.43 29.02 -14.92
CA SER A 4 18.70 29.87 -15.86
C SER A 4 17.72 29.10 -16.76
N ALA A 5 18.00 27.82 -17.07
CA ALA A 5 17.15 27.01 -17.94
C ALA A 5 15.87 26.55 -17.24
N GLY A 6 15.97 26.20 -15.94
CA GLY A 6 14.80 25.79 -15.14
C GLY A 6 13.77 26.90 -14.93
N TYR A 7 14.24 28.12 -14.74
CA TYR A 7 13.37 29.29 -14.58
C TYR A 7 12.53 29.61 -15.84
N GLY A 8 13.13 29.45 -17.00
CA GLY A 8 12.46 29.67 -18.28
C GLY A 8 11.37 28.65 -18.56
N PHE A 9 11.57 27.42 -18.09
CA PHE A 9 10.63 26.31 -18.29
C PHE A 9 9.40 26.42 -17.38
N VAL A 10 9.61 26.70 -16.10
CA VAL A 10 8.51 26.94 -15.13
C VAL A 10 7.66 28.14 -15.58
N ARG A 11 8.30 29.18 -16.12
CA ARG A 11 7.60 30.34 -16.64
C ARG A 11 6.69 30.00 -17.83
N ARG A 12 7.09 29.07 -18.70
CA ARG A 12 6.30 28.60 -19.84
C ARG A 12 5.12 27.74 -19.37
N LEU A 13 5.31 26.96 -18.31
CA LEU A 13 4.27 26.11 -17.71
C LEU A 13 3.11 26.94 -17.14
N VAL A 14 3.45 28.03 -16.44
CA VAL A 14 2.47 28.94 -15.83
C VAL A 14 1.70 29.73 -16.89
N LEU A 15 2.35 30.13 -17.98
CA LEU A 15 1.69 30.83 -19.08
C LEU A 15 0.67 29.98 -19.85
N LEU A 16 0.86 28.65 -19.93
CA LEU A 16 -0.06 27.73 -20.58
C LEU A 16 -1.34 27.51 -19.75
N SER A 17 -1.22 27.46 -18.43
CA SER A 17 -2.34 27.29 -17.50
C SER A 17 -3.39 28.44 -17.60
N SER A 18 -2.95 29.64 -17.94
CA SER A 18 -3.84 30.81 -18.04
C SER A 18 -4.67 30.89 -19.34
N ARG A 19 -4.34 30.08 -20.37
CA ARG A 19 -5.01 30.14 -21.69
C ARG A 19 -6.13 29.11 -21.89
N SER A 20 -6.36 28.19 -20.96
CA SER A 20 -7.29 27.06 -21.12
C SER A 20 -8.77 27.33 -20.79
N SER A 21 -9.19 28.59 -20.65
CA SER A 21 -10.59 28.91 -20.33
C SER A 21 -11.39 29.38 -21.54
N SER A 22 -11.48 28.57 -22.60
CA SER A 22 -12.57 28.69 -23.59
C SER A 22 -12.40 27.75 -24.79
N ARG A 23 -12.86 26.52 -24.68
CA ARG A 23 -13.47 25.78 -25.82
C ARG A 23 -14.17 24.53 -25.29
N HIS A 24 -15.50 24.66 -25.17
CA HIS A 24 -16.41 23.51 -25.11
C HIS A 24 -16.38 22.79 -26.46
N VAL A 25 -15.80 21.60 -26.49
CA VAL A 25 -16.05 20.61 -27.54
C VAL A 25 -16.79 19.46 -26.89
N GLN A 26 -18.11 19.38 -27.17
CA GLN A 26 -18.90 18.18 -26.84
C GLN A 26 -18.51 17.08 -27.81
N LEU A 27 -17.80 16.08 -27.34
CA LEU A 27 -17.68 14.78 -27.99
C LEU A 27 -18.44 13.76 -27.14
N GLN A 28 -19.53 13.24 -27.67
CA GLN A 28 -20.24 12.10 -27.10
C GLN A 28 -19.45 10.83 -27.37
N PRO A 29 -19.17 9.98 -26.36
CA PRO A 29 -18.62 8.68 -26.61
C PRO A 29 -19.73 7.69 -26.99
N VAL A 30 -19.67 7.20 -28.23
CA VAL A 30 -20.45 6.03 -28.65
C VAL A 30 -19.64 4.79 -28.27
N PHE A 31 -19.97 4.14 -27.17
CA PHE A 31 -19.47 2.83 -26.84
C PHE A 31 -20.52 1.77 -27.14
N HIS A 32 -20.26 0.94 -28.14
CA HIS A 32 -20.92 -0.36 -28.30
C HIS A 32 -20.03 -1.45 -27.70
N PRO A 33 -20.56 -2.28 -26.79
CA PRO A 33 -19.79 -3.42 -26.28
C PRO A 33 -19.87 -4.58 -27.28
N SER A 34 -18.78 -4.90 -27.97
CA SER A 34 -18.65 -6.18 -28.65
C SER A 34 -18.20 -7.26 -27.66
N ARG A 35 -18.95 -8.36 -27.70
CA ARG A 35 -18.72 -9.61 -26.93
C ARG A 35 -17.40 -10.27 -27.31
N SER A 36 -16.85 -10.96 -26.31
CA SER A 36 -15.92 -12.08 -26.37
C SER A 36 -14.42 -11.76 -26.43
N THR A 37 -13.80 -11.82 -25.26
CA THR A 37 -12.63 -12.69 -25.01
C THR A 37 -12.53 -12.96 -23.49
N ALA A 38 -12.92 -14.17 -23.12
CA ALA A 38 -12.81 -14.66 -21.75
C ALA A 38 -11.34 -15.00 -21.47
N TRP A 39 -10.67 -14.19 -20.67
CA TRP A 39 -9.39 -14.57 -20.07
C TRP A 39 -9.69 -15.55 -18.92
N ARG A 40 -9.25 -16.78 -19.08
CA ARG A 40 -9.23 -17.78 -18.01
C ARG A 40 -8.25 -17.31 -16.92
N LEU A 41 -8.76 -16.65 -15.90
CA LEU A 41 -8.08 -16.54 -14.64
C LEU A 41 -8.15 -17.91 -13.96
N SER A 42 -6.98 -18.51 -13.74
CA SER A 42 -6.81 -19.69 -12.90
C SER A 42 -7.42 -19.40 -11.53
N SER A 43 -8.28 -20.31 -11.12
CA SER A 43 -9.14 -20.30 -9.94
C SER A 43 -8.38 -19.99 -8.64
N VAL A 44 -8.41 -18.74 -8.21
CA VAL A 44 -8.32 -18.37 -6.80
C VAL A 44 -9.73 -18.49 -6.24
N LYS A 45 -9.96 -19.48 -5.39
CA LYS A 45 -11.23 -19.66 -4.68
C LYS A 45 -11.42 -18.47 -3.72
N PHE A 46 -12.21 -17.50 -4.13
CA PHE A 46 -12.74 -16.47 -3.24
C PHE A 46 -13.80 -17.10 -2.33
N TYR A 47 -13.56 -17.13 -1.04
CA TYR A 47 -14.59 -17.39 -0.07
C TYR A 47 -15.47 -16.14 0.03
N HIS A 48 -16.69 -16.23 -0.46
CA HIS A 48 -17.74 -15.24 -0.25
C HIS A 48 -18.10 -15.22 1.24
N VAL A 49 -17.66 -14.19 1.95
CA VAL A 49 -18.23 -13.85 3.26
C VAL A 49 -19.49 -13.03 2.98
N THR A 50 -20.62 -13.70 2.99
CA THR A 50 -21.93 -13.05 3.00
C THR A 50 -22.13 -12.37 4.36
N THR A 51 -22.05 -11.04 4.41
CA THR A 51 -22.55 -10.25 5.53
C THR A 51 -24.07 -10.37 5.56
N ARG A 52 -24.57 -11.28 6.41
CA ARG A 52 -25.98 -11.26 6.84
C ARG A 52 -26.15 -10.09 7.81
N LEU A 53 -27.08 -9.22 7.48
CA LEU A 53 -27.67 -8.25 8.41
C LEU A 53 -28.13 -8.99 9.67
N TYR A 54 -27.61 -8.56 10.81
CA TYR A 54 -27.91 -9.12 12.12
C TYR A 54 -29.23 -8.52 12.59
N ASP A 55 -30.30 -9.32 12.53
CA ASP A 55 -31.55 -9.04 13.20
C ASP A 55 -31.62 -9.80 14.53
N GLU A 56 -32.35 -9.27 15.45
CA GLU A 56 -32.45 -9.46 16.89
C GLU A 56 -32.52 -10.91 17.39
N LYS A 57 -31.82 -11.15 18.52
CA LYS A 57 -32.03 -12.21 19.53
C LYS A 57 -31.90 -13.66 19.08
N LYS A 58 -30.64 -14.14 19.08
CA LYS A 58 -30.35 -15.56 19.25
C LYS A 58 -29.68 -15.85 20.60
N PRO A 59 -29.97 -16.98 21.24
CA PRO A 59 -29.35 -17.37 22.51
C PRO A 59 -27.85 -17.57 22.33
N LEU A 60 -27.07 -17.18 23.33
CA LEU A 60 -25.60 -17.29 23.38
C LEU A 60 -25.16 -18.69 22.95
N GLY A 61 -24.21 -18.72 22.01
CA GLY A 61 -23.60 -19.94 21.53
C GLY A 61 -22.82 -20.66 22.65
N LEU A 62 -22.61 -21.96 22.49
CA LEU A 62 -21.93 -22.84 23.47
C LEU A 62 -20.55 -22.30 23.88
N THR A 63 -19.82 -21.63 22.96
CA THR A 63 -18.53 -20.97 23.20
C THR A 63 -18.65 -19.76 24.11
N ASP A 64 -19.71 -18.99 23.97
CA ASP A 64 -19.95 -17.81 24.81
C ASP A 64 -20.39 -18.22 26.23
N GLN A 65 -21.12 -19.33 26.35
CA GLN A 65 -21.46 -19.92 27.65
C GLN A 65 -20.23 -20.45 28.38
N ILE A 66 -19.31 -21.12 27.68
CA ILE A 66 -18.05 -21.61 28.25
C ILE A 66 -17.13 -20.44 28.69
N MET A 67 -17.08 -19.36 27.90
CA MET A 67 -16.33 -18.15 28.27
C MET A 67 -16.95 -17.45 29.49
N ALA A 68 -18.28 -17.35 29.54
CA ALA A 68 -18.97 -16.72 30.66
C ALA A 68 -18.80 -17.53 31.97
N THR A 69 -18.82 -18.87 31.88
CA THR A 69 -18.58 -19.75 33.03
C THR A 69 -17.14 -19.61 33.55
N LYS A 70 -16.15 -19.63 32.67
CA LYS A 70 -14.74 -19.42 33.05
C LYS A 70 -14.46 -18.05 33.66
N LEU A 71 -15.15 -16.99 33.15
CA LEU A 71 -15.04 -15.65 33.75
C LEU A 71 -15.74 -15.56 35.13
N ALA A 72 -16.79 -16.33 35.35
CA ALA A 72 -17.48 -16.41 36.63
C ALA A 72 -16.64 -17.18 37.67
N GLU A 73 -16.01 -18.28 37.26
CA GLU A 73 -15.10 -19.07 38.11
C GLU A 73 -13.87 -18.24 38.51
N SER A 74 -13.24 -17.49 37.58
CA SER A 74 -12.10 -16.62 37.89
C SER A 74 -12.43 -15.44 38.80
N LYS A 75 -13.69 -15.00 38.83
CA LYS A 75 -14.16 -13.97 39.78
C LYS A 75 -14.54 -14.53 41.13
N ALA A 76 -14.90 -15.79 41.22
CA ALA A 76 -15.18 -16.49 42.48
C ALA A 76 -13.87 -16.79 43.23
N ASP A 77 -12.82 -17.22 42.53
CA ASP A 77 -11.51 -17.48 43.13
C ASP A 77 -10.81 -16.22 43.64
N ASN A 78 -11.10 -15.04 43.04
CA ASN A 78 -10.54 -13.77 43.51
C ASN A 78 -11.28 -13.17 44.70
N LYS A 79 -12.46 -13.69 45.08
CA LYS A 79 -13.24 -13.19 46.21
C LYS A 79 -12.96 -13.96 47.50
N SER A 80 -12.39 -15.16 47.40
CA SER A 80 -12.04 -15.99 48.57
C SER A 80 -10.63 -15.71 49.14
N HIS A 81 -9.87 -14.78 48.58
CA HIS A 81 -8.51 -14.47 49.01
C HIS A 81 -8.34 -13.08 49.66
N GLN A 82 -9.43 -12.41 50.03
CA GLN A 82 -9.37 -11.06 50.60
C GLN A 82 -9.83 -10.90 52.04
N GLU A 83 -10.12 -11.99 52.73
CA GLU A 83 -10.34 -11.95 54.20
C GLU A 83 -9.38 -12.95 54.85
N ASP A 84 -8.31 -12.47 55.41
CA ASP A 84 -7.39 -12.98 56.44
C ASP A 84 -5.94 -12.60 56.17
N LYS A 85 -5.56 -11.37 56.51
CA LYS A 85 -4.18 -10.99 56.82
C LYS A 85 -4.16 -10.00 57.97
N GLU A 86 -4.24 -10.47 59.18
CA GLU A 86 -3.60 -9.83 60.31
C GLU A 86 -2.20 -10.45 60.54
N GLU A 87 -1.27 -9.57 60.57
CA GLU A 87 0.04 -9.48 61.25
C GLU A 87 0.69 -10.71 61.85
N LYS A 88 1.90 -11.06 61.38
CA LYS A 88 3.03 -11.42 62.23
C LYS A 88 4.38 -11.30 61.50
N ASP A 89 5.22 -10.44 62.05
CA ASP A 89 6.65 -10.29 61.78
C ASP A 89 7.44 -11.60 61.94
N GLY A 90 8.47 -11.79 61.08
CA GLY A 90 9.58 -12.73 61.27
C GLY A 90 10.30 -13.08 59.95
N PRO A 91 11.62 -12.87 59.85
CA PRO A 91 12.36 -13.19 58.64
C PRO A 91 12.73 -14.67 58.63
N GLU A 92 12.09 -15.46 57.80
CA GLU A 92 12.56 -16.79 57.45
C GLU A 92 12.71 -16.95 55.90
N ASP A 93 13.95 -16.92 55.49
CA ASP A 93 14.44 -17.42 54.24
C ASP A 93 14.01 -18.89 54.05
N LYS A 94 12.92 -19.11 53.34
CA LYS A 94 12.49 -20.43 52.84
C LYS A 94 12.46 -20.40 51.33
N THR A 95 13.64 -20.65 50.75
CA THR A 95 13.74 -21.18 49.37
C THR A 95 12.87 -22.44 49.30
N LYS A 96 11.62 -22.27 48.75
CA LYS A 96 10.75 -23.41 48.44
C LYS A 96 11.53 -24.34 47.52
N PRO A 97 11.70 -25.65 47.85
CA PRO A 97 12.36 -26.57 46.93
C PRO A 97 11.56 -26.63 45.65
N THR A 98 12.11 -26.09 44.54
CA THR A 98 11.54 -26.24 43.22
C THR A 98 11.38 -27.74 42.97
N SER A 99 10.11 -28.17 42.83
CA SER A 99 9.78 -29.57 42.61
C SER A 99 10.64 -30.10 41.47
N LYS A 100 11.25 -31.30 41.69
CA LYS A 100 12.07 -31.98 40.67
C LYS A 100 11.33 -32.08 39.34
N TRP A 101 10.00 -32.19 39.38
CA TRP A 101 9.10 -32.20 38.23
C TRP A 101 9.10 -30.86 37.45
N GLN A 102 9.24 -29.71 38.09
CA GLN A 102 9.36 -28.44 37.38
C GLN A 102 10.69 -28.35 36.61
N LYS A 103 11.79 -28.79 37.21
CA LYS A 103 13.11 -28.83 36.57
C LYS A 103 13.14 -29.75 35.34
N TYR A 104 12.60 -30.98 35.49
CA TYR A 104 12.53 -31.94 34.37
C TYR A 104 11.45 -31.55 33.35
N GLY A 105 10.34 -30.91 33.75
CA GLY A 105 9.30 -30.44 32.86
C GLY A 105 9.81 -29.43 31.83
N TYR A 106 10.62 -28.46 32.27
CA TYR A 106 11.21 -27.50 31.30
C TYR A 106 12.24 -28.18 30.37
N SER A 107 13.03 -29.15 30.86
CA SER A 107 13.97 -29.87 30.00
C SER A 107 13.27 -30.76 28.99
N ILE A 108 12.21 -31.45 29.39
CA ILE A 108 11.39 -32.28 28.48
C ILE A 108 10.68 -31.39 27.45
N PHE A 109 10.07 -30.27 27.86
CA PHE A 109 9.44 -29.32 26.96
C PHE A 109 10.48 -28.76 25.96
N ALA A 110 11.66 -28.35 26.41
CA ALA A 110 12.72 -27.87 25.53
C ALA A 110 13.20 -28.97 24.55
N ALA A 111 13.34 -30.20 24.99
CA ALA A 111 13.73 -31.33 24.15
C ALA A 111 12.62 -31.65 23.09
N CYS A 112 11.34 -31.62 23.48
CA CYS A 112 10.23 -31.83 22.57
C CYS A 112 10.13 -30.71 21.54
N THR A 113 10.25 -29.44 21.95
CA THR A 113 10.20 -28.30 21.01
C THR A 113 11.37 -28.33 20.05
N PHE A 114 12.58 -28.68 20.53
CA PHE A 114 13.75 -28.82 19.67
C PHE A 114 13.63 -30.00 18.70
N GLY A 115 13.13 -31.14 19.15
CA GLY A 115 12.85 -32.29 18.29
C GLY A 115 11.79 -32.01 17.22
N LEU A 116 10.70 -31.33 17.59
CA LEU A 116 9.67 -30.89 16.66
C LEU A 116 10.22 -29.89 15.64
N SER A 117 11.10 -28.96 16.07
CA SER A 117 11.72 -27.98 15.16
C SER A 117 12.62 -28.65 14.13
N ILE A 118 13.43 -29.65 14.56
CA ILE A 118 14.26 -30.45 13.64
C ILE A 118 13.36 -31.25 12.68
N GLY A 119 12.34 -31.94 13.20
CA GLY A 119 11.41 -32.70 12.38
C GLY A 119 10.71 -31.85 11.34
N TYR A 120 10.24 -30.66 11.73
CA TYR A 120 9.64 -29.68 10.81
C TYR A 120 10.66 -29.20 9.77
N GLY A 121 11.89 -28.90 10.19
CA GLY A 121 12.98 -28.51 9.28
C GLY A 121 13.27 -29.58 8.22
N ILE A 122 13.29 -30.85 8.61
CA ILE A 122 13.47 -31.98 7.68
C ILE A 122 12.29 -32.07 6.72
N LEU A 123 11.05 -32.02 7.22
CA LEU A 123 9.84 -32.04 6.38
C LEU A 123 9.81 -30.88 5.39
N PHE A 124 10.19 -29.67 5.84
CA PHE A 124 10.22 -28.50 4.98
C PHE A 124 11.34 -28.56 3.92
N SER A 125 12.43 -29.31 4.22
CA SER A 125 13.55 -29.52 3.28
C SER A 125 13.35 -30.67 2.29
N LEU A 126 12.19 -31.37 2.33
CA LEU A 126 11.87 -32.39 1.34
C LEU A 126 11.75 -31.79 -0.06
N PRO A 127 12.10 -32.56 -1.12
CA PRO A 127 11.93 -32.14 -2.49
C PRO A 127 10.45 -31.93 -2.82
N ASP A 128 10.17 -31.01 -3.72
CA ASP A 128 8.82 -30.75 -4.19
C ASP A 128 8.33 -31.92 -5.05
N LYS A 129 7.02 -32.18 -5.03
CA LYS A 129 6.38 -33.26 -5.78
C LYS A 129 5.52 -32.68 -6.89
N ASP A 130 5.54 -33.33 -8.04
CA ASP A 130 4.63 -33.04 -9.14
C ASP A 130 3.17 -33.39 -8.78
N VAL A 131 2.22 -32.91 -9.57
CA VAL A 131 0.78 -33.20 -9.46
C VAL A 131 0.49 -34.70 -9.41
N GLN A 132 1.36 -35.51 -10.01
CA GLN A 132 1.32 -36.97 -10.07
C GLN A 132 1.96 -37.63 -8.82
N GLY A 133 2.57 -36.86 -7.91
CA GLY A 133 3.24 -37.35 -6.71
C GLY A 133 4.70 -37.78 -6.90
N ASN A 134 5.26 -37.62 -8.10
CA ASN A 134 6.67 -37.91 -8.35
C ASN A 134 7.56 -36.81 -7.78
N VAL A 135 8.74 -37.19 -7.30
CA VAL A 135 9.75 -36.26 -6.79
C VAL A 135 10.38 -35.50 -7.96
N ILE A 136 10.34 -34.17 -7.90
CA ILE A 136 11.00 -33.30 -8.88
C ILE A 136 12.50 -33.28 -8.55
N GLU A 137 13.35 -33.66 -9.50
CA GLU A 137 14.80 -33.54 -9.34
C GLU A 137 15.20 -32.05 -9.32
N ASP A 138 15.89 -31.65 -8.27
CA ASP A 138 16.43 -30.30 -8.08
C ASP A 138 17.97 -30.31 -8.15
N GLU A 139 18.57 -29.13 -8.17
CA GLU A 139 20.02 -28.93 -8.21
C GLU A 139 20.75 -29.62 -7.03
N PHE A 140 20.03 -29.92 -5.95
CA PHE A 140 20.56 -30.51 -4.73
C PHE A 140 20.43 -32.04 -4.70
N SER A 141 19.77 -32.66 -5.65
CA SER A 141 19.47 -34.10 -5.66
C SER A 141 20.72 -34.99 -5.70
N ASN A 142 21.84 -34.46 -6.23
CA ASN A 142 23.12 -35.19 -6.34
C ASN A 142 24.05 -34.99 -5.14
N MET A 143 23.61 -34.25 -4.09
CA MET A 143 24.42 -33.98 -2.88
C MET A 143 24.21 -35.07 -1.83
N SER A 144 25.18 -35.22 -0.89
CA SER A 144 25.03 -36.12 0.26
C SER A 144 23.84 -35.68 1.14
N PHE A 145 23.15 -36.66 1.75
CA PHE A 145 21.91 -36.48 2.50
C PHE A 145 21.87 -35.24 3.44
N PRO A 146 22.82 -35.03 4.35
CA PRO A 146 22.77 -33.87 5.26
C PRO A 146 22.94 -32.52 4.53
N ILE A 147 23.82 -32.49 3.53
CA ILE A 147 24.09 -31.26 2.75
C ILE A 147 22.88 -30.91 1.88
N GLN A 148 22.25 -31.90 1.28
CA GLN A 148 21.05 -31.78 0.47
C GLN A 148 19.90 -31.08 1.24
N HIS A 149 19.58 -31.60 2.44
CA HIS A 149 18.53 -31.03 3.29
C HIS A 149 18.86 -29.61 3.75
N TYR A 150 20.11 -29.35 4.14
CA TYR A 150 20.54 -28.02 4.52
C TYR A 150 20.43 -27.02 3.36
N SER A 151 20.89 -27.39 2.18
CA SER A 151 20.88 -26.53 0.99
C SER A 151 19.46 -26.21 0.53
N ARG A 152 18.56 -27.22 0.53
CA ARG A 152 17.12 -27.01 0.25
C ARG A 152 16.45 -26.11 1.27
N LEU A 153 16.71 -26.33 2.56
CA LEU A 153 16.16 -25.48 3.62
C LEU A 153 16.63 -24.03 3.47
N LYS A 154 17.93 -23.83 3.24
CA LYS A 154 18.52 -22.52 3.00
C LYS A 154 17.89 -21.83 1.78
N SER A 155 17.75 -22.56 0.67
CA SER A 155 17.13 -22.07 -0.55
C SER A 155 15.66 -21.69 -0.34
N LYS A 156 14.86 -22.56 0.30
CA LYS A 156 13.45 -22.28 0.60
C LYS A 156 13.28 -21.06 1.52
N ILE A 157 14.13 -20.92 2.55
CA ILE A 157 14.12 -19.73 3.43
C ILE A 157 14.51 -18.48 2.64
N PHE A 158 15.51 -18.57 1.76
CA PHE A 158 15.93 -17.46 0.92
C PHE A 158 14.79 -17.01 -0.04
N PHE A 159 14.14 -17.96 -0.71
CA PHE A 159 13.00 -17.64 -1.59
C PHE A 159 11.80 -17.11 -0.81
N ALA A 160 11.51 -17.67 0.39
CA ALA A 160 10.44 -17.14 1.24
C ALA A 160 10.74 -15.70 1.70
N LYS A 161 11.98 -15.42 2.08
CA LYS A 161 12.43 -14.07 2.43
C LYS A 161 12.29 -13.14 1.23
N LYS A 162 12.77 -13.54 0.06
CA LYS A 162 12.68 -12.77 -1.18
C LYS A 162 11.22 -12.49 -1.57
N ALA A 163 10.34 -13.46 -1.43
CA ALA A 163 8.90 -13.29 -1.71
C ALA A 163 8.20 -12.31 -0.77
N ILE A 164 8.77 -12.05 0.43
CA ILE A 164 8.26 -11.05 1.38
C ILE A 164 8.88 -9.68 1.11
N GLU A 165 10.16 -9.64 0.71
CA GLU A 165 10.93 -8.40 0.56
C GLU A 165 10.77 -7.76 -0.81
N ASP A 166 10.66 -8.56 -1.89
CA ASP A 166 10.55 -8.05 -3.25
C ASP A 166 9.07 -7.92 -3.69
N PRO A 167 8.76 -7.05 -4.65
CA PRO A 167 7.45 -6.98 -5.29
C PRO A 167 7.06 -8.33 -5.92
N PHE A 168 5.76 -8.61 -6.00
CA PHE A 168 5.25 -9.86 -6.56
C PHE A 168 5.63 -10.10 -8.04
N SER A 169 6.05 -9.05 -8.75
CA SER A 169 6.47 -9.11 -10.17
C SER A 169 7.50 -8.04 -10.48
N ASP A 170 8.42 -8.37 -11.38
CA ASP A 170 9.38 -7.41 -11.95
C ASP A 170 8.71 -6.41 -12.91
N LYS A 171 7.52 -6.74 -13.43
CA LYS A 171 6.66 -5.86 -14.22
C LYS A 171 5.31 -5.73 -13.53
N LEU A 172 5.09 -4.61 -12.85
CA LEU A 172 3.87 -4.36 -12.08
C LEU A 172 2.69 -3.94 -12.95
N LEU A 173 2.94 -3.20 -14.01
CA LEU A 173 1.94 -2.82 -15.00
C LEU A 173 2.13 -3.62 -16.30
N PRO A 174 1.04 -3.88 -17.03
CA PRO A 174 1.13 -4.43 -18.38
C PRO A 174 1.92 -3.50 -19.30
N ASP A 175 2.34 -4.00 -20.44
CA ASP A 175 3.01 -3.17 -21.43
C ASP A 175 2.11 -1.99 -21.86
N PRO A 176 2.69 -0.83 -22.24
CA PRO A 176 1.93 0.32 -22.69
C PRO A 176 0.96 -0.03 -23.81
N LEU A 177 -0.17 0.67 -23.86
CA LEU A 177 -1.20 0.44 -24.87
C LEU A 177 -0.65 0.72 -26.28
N GLU A 178 -0.84 -0.23 -27.19
CA GLU A 178 -0.47 -0.09 -28.61
C GLU A 178 -1.67 0.37 -29.44
N HIS A 179 -1.35 0.96 -30.61
CA HIS A 179 -2.37 1.34 -31.57
C HIS A 179 -3.35 0.17 -31.85
N PRO A 180 -4.69 0.37 -31.87
CA PRO A 180 -5.41 1.66 -31.97
C PRO A 180 -5.74 2.37 -30.64
N TYR A 181 -5.30 1.85 -29.51
CA TYR A 181 -5.57 2.46 -28.20
C TYR A 181 -4.61 3.62 -27.92
N PHE A 182 -5.12 4.66 -27.28
CA PHE A 182 -4.31 5.81 -26.88
C PHE A 182 -3.65 5.56 -25.53
N GLN A 183 -2.32 5.66 -25.47
CA GLN A 183 -1.56 5.63 -24.23
C GLN A 183 -1.32 7.09 -23.77
N PRO A 184 -1.78 7.49 -22.57
CA PRO A 184 -1.43 8.80 -22.01
C PRO A 184 0.08 8.97 -21.89
N LYS A 185 0.58 10.17 -22.20
CA LYS A 185 2.03 10.46 -22.17
C LYS A 185 2.63 10.31 -20.77
N TYR A 186 1.87 10.69 -19.76
CA TYR A 186 2.33 10.69 -18.37
C TYR A 186 1.55 9.70 -17.51
N THR A 187 2.27 9.06 -16.59
CA THR A 187 1.69 8.16 -15.57
C THR A 187 1.74 8.89 -14.22
N VAL A 188 0.59 8.99 -13.55
CA VAL A 188 0.48 9.58 -12.21
C VAL A 188 0.21 8.48 -11.20
N VAL A 189 1.13 8.30 -10.27
CA VAL A 189 1.04 7.34 -9.18
C VAL A 189 0.61 8.07 -7.91
N LEU A 190 -0.49 7.64 -7.30
CA LEU A 190 -1.09 8.29 -6.13
C LEU A 190 -1.12 7.35 -4.93
N GLU A 191 -0.66 7.83 -3.76
CA GLU A 191 -0.90 7.18 -2.49
C GLU A 191 -2.37 7.36 -2.06
N ILE A 192 -2.92 6.38 -1.32
CA ILE A 192 -4.29 6.45 -0.80
C ILE A 192 -4.32 7.15 0.56
N THR A 193 -3.70 6.51 1.55
CA THR A 193 -3.78 6.93 2.96
C THR A 193 -2.91 8.15 3.21
N GLY A 194 -3.52 9.21 3.75
CA GLY A 194 -2.83 10.47 4.05
C GLY A 194 -2.64 11.40 2.85
N LEU A 195 -3.00 10.97 1.63
CA LEU A 195 -3.05 11.83 0.44
C LEU A 195 -4.50 12.03 -0.04
N LEU A 196 -5.20 10.95 -0.39
CA LEU A 196 -6.55 10.97 -0.94
C LEU A 196 -7.62 10.72 0.11
N VAL A 197 -7.28 9.88 1.09
CA VAL A 197 -8.21 9.39 2.12
C VAL A 197 -7.50 9.41 3.48
N LYS A 198 -8.23 9.78 4.52
CA LYS A 198 -7.84 9.55 5.90
C LYS A 198 -8.49 8.26 6.39
N SER A 199 -7.68 7.38 6.97
CA SER A 199 -8.14 6.16 7.61
C SER A 199 -8.00 6.30 9.13
N ASP A 200 -9.09 6.02 9.85
CA ASP A 200 -9.11 5.94 11.31
C ASP A 200 -9.62 4.56 11.73
N TRP A 201 -8.95 3.95 12.69
CA TRP A 201 -9.39 2.70 13.26
C TRP A 201 -9.77 2.86 14.72
N SER A 202 -10.88 2.27 15.12
CA SER A 202 -11.28 2.22 16.52
C SER A 202 -11.86 0.86 16.90
N HIS A 203 -11.62 0.40 18.13
CA HIS A 203 -12.19 -0.88 18.62
C HIS A 203 -13.72 -0.93 18.55
N LYS A 204 -14.39 0.24 18.69
CA LYS A 204 -15.85 0.32 18.71
C LYS A 204 -16.48 0.26 17.32
N HIS A 205 -15.79 0.82 16.29
CA HIS A 205 -16.38 1.05 14.98
C HIS A 205 -15.57 0.44 13.82
N GLY A 206 -14.43 -0.20 14.10
CA GLY A 206 -13.51 -0.69 13.09
C GLY A 206 -12.87 0.43 12.28
N TRP A 207 -12.56 0.13 11.03
CA TRP A 207 -12.01 1.09 10.09
C TRP A 207 -13.07 2.09 9.62
N ARG A 208 -12.71 3.38 9.64
CA ARG A 208 -13.48 4.49 9.07
C ARG A 208 -12.60 5.22 8.07
N PHE A 209 -13.18 5.63 6.97
CA PHE A 209 -12.48 6.32 5.90
C PHE A 209 -13.19 7.63 5.58
N GLN A 210 -12.39 8.69 5.45
CA GLN A 210 -12.86 10.02 5.10
C GLN A 210 -12.18 10.42 3.79
N LYS A 211 -12.97 10.82 2.78
CA LYS A 211 -12.45 11.32 1.51
C LYS A 211 -11.94 12.76 1.67
N ARG A 212 -10.79 13.07 1.08
CA ARG A 212 -10.26 14.44 1.03
C ARG A 212 -11.19 15.31 0.17
N PRO A 213 -11.46 16.55 0.57
CA PRO A 213 -12.29 17.46 -0.21
C PRO A 213 -11.80 17.63 -1.65
N GLY A 214 -12.74 17.58 -2.62
CA GLY A 214 -12.42 17.72 -4.02
C GLY A 214 -11.89 16.46 -4.72
N LEU A 215 -11.81 15.30 -4.01
CA LEU A 215 -11.25 14.06 -4.57
C LEU A 215 -11.92 13.63 -5.87
N ASP A 216 -13.26 13.63 -5.90
CA ASP A 216 -14.01 13.18 -7.08
C ASP A 216 -13.76 14.12 -8.29
N ILE A 217 -13.65 15.43 -8.06
CA ILE A 217 -13.31 16.42 -9.09
C ILE A 217 -11.87 16.22 -9.57
N PHE A 218 -10.93 16.04 -8.62
CA PHE A 218 -9.52 15.79 -8.90
C PHE A 218 -9.34 14.58 -9.82
N LEU A 219 -9.92 13.42 -9.45
CA LEU A 219 -9.81 12.20 -10.24
C LEU A 219 -10.39 12.38 -11.64
N ASN A 220 -11.53 13.05 -11.78
CA ASN A 220 -12.11 13.34 -13.10
C ASN A 220 -11.22 14.23 -13.97
N GLN A 221 -10.48 15.17 -13.38
CA GLN A 221 -9.59 16.08 -14.12
C GLN A 221 -8.33 15.38 -14.62
N ILE A 222 -7.80 14.43 -13.86
CA ILE A 222 -6.57 13.72 -14.23
C ILE A 222 -6.81 12.37 -14.90
N ALA A 223 -8.06 11.88 -14.95
CA ALA A 223 -8.39 10.61 -15.57
C ALA A 223 -8.01 10.54 -17.05
N TYR A 224 -8.04 9.34 -17.61
CA TYR A 224 -7.89 9.12 -19.04
C TYR A 224 -8.80 10.06 -19.86
N PRO A 225 -8.32 10.67 -20.95
CA PRO A 225 -7.06 10.45 -21.65
C PRO A 225 -5.87 11.32 -21.14
N ASN A 226 -6.06 12.16 -20.12
CA ASN A 226 -5.05 13.12 -19.68
C ASN A 226 -3.83 12.44 -19.09
N PHE A 227 -4.07 11.52 -18.15
CA PHE A 227 -3.02 10.74 -17.49
C PHE A 227 -3.39 9.27 -17.39
N GLU A 228 -2.38 8.42 -17.31
CA GLU A 228 -2.51 7.05 -16.82
C GLU A 228 -2.49 7.10 -15.28
N VAL A 229 -3.66 6.97 -14.67
CA VAL A 229 -3.80 7.06 -13.21
C VAL A 229 -3.59 5.70 -12.57
N VAL A 230 -2.60 5.61 -11.69
CA VAL A 230 -2.23 4.42 -10.92
C VAL A 230 -2.38 4.72 -9.44
N ILE A 231 -3.20 3.98 -8.75
CA ILE A 231 -3.20 3.97 -7.29
C ILE A 231 -2.12 2.98 -6.83
N TRP A 232 -1.20 3.45 -5.98
CA TRP A 232 -0.19 2.58 -5.38
C TRP A 232 -0.05 2.88 -3.90
N SER A 233 -0.64 2.02 -3.06
CA SER A 233 -0.59 2.16 -1.62
C SER A 233 0.39 1.18 -0.97
N THR A 234 1.04 1.62 0.11
CA THR A 234 1.83 0.75 0.98
C THR A 234 0.96 -0.08 1.93
N ASP A 235 -0.35 0.12 1.89
CA ASP A 235 -1.34 -0.61 2.70
C ASP A 235 -1.83 -1.90 2.01
N SER A 236 -2.48 -2.79 2.80
CA SER A 236 -3.01 -4.06 2.30
C SER A 236 -4.17 -3.88 1.33
N GLY A 237 -4.10 -4.53 0.17
CA GLY A 237 -5.18 -4.54 -0.82
C GLY A 237 -6.50 -5.07 -0.28
N MET A 238 -6.50 -6.02 0.65
CA MET A 238 -7.73 -6.54 1.26
C MET A 238 -8.54 -5.45 1.98
N THR A 239 -7.85 -4.50 2.60
CA THR A 239 -8.50 -3.39 3.32
C THR A 239 -8.86 -2.23 2.39
N PHE A 240 -7.97 -1.91 1.43
CA PHE A 240 -8.09 -0.67 0.66
C PHE A 240 -8.75 -0.84 -0.72
N TYR A 241 -8.81 -2.04 -1.27
CA TYR A 241 -9.50 -2.28 -2.53
C TYR A 241 -10.98 -1.86 -2.52
N PRO A 242 -11.78 -2.15 -1.45
CA PRO A 242 -13.16 -1.65 -1.38
C PRO A 242 -13.26 -0.12 -1.37
N ILE A 243 -12.24 0.57 -0.81
CA ILE A 243 -12.19 2.03 -0.77
C ILE A 243 -11.92 2.60 -2.15
N VAL A 244 -10.96 2.02 -2.88
CA VAL A 244 -10.69 2.39 -4.28
C VAL A 244 -11.94 2.19 -5.14
N ARG A 245 -12.65 1.07 -4.96
CA ARG A 245 -13.94 0.84 -5.62
C ARG A 245 -15.02 1.86 -5.23
N GLY A 246 -14.96 2.39 -4.01
CA GLY A 246 -15.84 3.47 -3.56
C GLY A 246 -15.45 4.86 -4.09
N MET A 247 -14.19 5.05 -4.50
CA MET A 247 -13.73 6.27 -5.17
C MET A 247 -14.05 6.26 -6.67
N ASP A 248 -13.97 5.10 -7.31
CA ASP A 248 -14.23 4.89 -8.73
C ASP A 248 -15.17 3.68 -8.94
N PRO A 249 -16.49 3.84 -8.68
CA PRO A 249 -17.45 2.75 -8.80
C PRO A 249 -17.59 2.20 -10.23
N ASN A 250 -17.37 3.04 -11.22
CA ASN A 250 -17.50 2.71 -12.64
C ASN A 250 -16.19 2.17 -13.25
N ALA A 251 -15.10 2.22 -12.52
CA ALA A 251 -13.76 1.81 -12.96
C ALA A 251 -13.31 2.51 -14.26
N ASN A 252 -13.53 3.82 -14.35
CA ASN A 252 -13.21 4.64 -15.51
C ASN A 252 -12.23 5.80 -15.20
N LEU A 253 -11.92 6.04 -13.92
CA LEU A 253 -11.03 7.11 -13.49
C LEU A 253 -9.64 6.59 -13.15
N ILE A 254 -9.56 5.37 -12.60
CA ILE A 254 -8.32 4.75 -12.13
C ILE A 254 -8.01 3.54 -13.03
N MET A 255 -6.87 3.58 -13.74
CA MET A 255 -6.49 2.52 -14.66
C MET A 255 -5.94 1.29 -13.94
N TYR A 256 -5.08 1.49 -12.93
CA TYR A 256 -4.42 0.39 -12.23
C TYR A 256 -4.38 0.61 -10.71
N HIS A 257 -4.35 -0.51 -9.97
CA HIS A 257 -4.26 -0.52 -8.51
C HIS A 257 -3.11 -1.44 -8.07
N LEU A 258 -2.19 -0.89 -7.34
CA LEU A 258 -1.06 -1.59 -6.72
C LEU A 258 -1.15 -1.39 -5.20
N PHE A 259 -0.86 -2.44 -4.45
CA PHE A 259 -0.93 -2.41 -3.00
C PHE A 259 0.40 -2.87 -2.40
N LYS A 260 0.40 -3.16 -1.12
CA LYS A 260 1.56 -3.55 -0.34
C LYS A 260 2.38 -4.69 -0.96
N ASP A 261 1.74 -5.66 -1.59
CA ASP A 261 2.36 -6.79 -2.30
C ASP A 261 3.16 -6.38 -3.54
N ALA A 262 2.87 -5.19 -4.09
CA ALA A 262 3.63 -4.57 -5.17
C ALA A 262 4.81 -3.71 -4.67
N THR A 263 5.03 -3.59 -3.37
CA THR A 263 6.11 -2.80 -2.79
C THR A 263 7.30 -3.65 -2.39
N LYS A 264 8.48 -3.05 -2.39
CA LYS A 264 9.69 -3.67 -1.86
C LYS A 264 9.82 -3.37 -0.36
N PHE A 265 10.06 -4.39 0.45
CA PHE A 265 10.30 -4.21 1.87
C PHE A 265 11.80 -4.11 2.16
N LYS A 266 12.26 -2.94 2.60
CA LYS A 266 13.67 -2.65 2.87
C LYS A 266 13.79 -1.76 4.10
N ASN A 267 14.69 -2.09 5.01
CA ASN A 267 14.96 -1.30 6.22
C ASN A 267 13.72 -1.00 7.09
N GLY A 268 12.77 -1.94 7.15
CA GLY A 268 11.55 -1.78 7.94
C GLY A 268 10.45 -0.92 7.27
N ALA A 269 10.65 -0.49 6.04
CA ALA A 269 9.69 0.33 5.28
C ALA A 269 9.30 -0.35 3.94
N HIS A 270 8.07 -0.10 3.51
CA HIS A 270 7.58 -0.48 2.20
C HIS A 270 7.90 0.64 1.19
N ILE A 271 8.64 0.31 0.13
CA ILE A 271 9.15 1.23 -0.88
C ILE A 271 8.48 0.92 -2.21
N LYS A 272 8.04 1.97 -2.90
CA LYS A 272 7.53 1.89 -4.27
C LYS A 272 8.72 1.84 -5.23
N GLU A 273 9.08 0.63 -5.67
CA GLU A 273 10.19 0.41 -6.61
C GLU A 273 9.73 0.75 -8.04
N LEU A 274 9.96 2.00 -8.47
CA LEU A 274 9.47 2.48 -9.77
C LEU A 274 10.11 1.77 -10.96
N ASN A 275 11.28 1.15 -10.79
CA ASN A 275 11.92 0.40 -11.86
C ASN A 275 11.08 -0.83 -12.28
N CYS A 276 10.25 -1.37 -11.35
CA CYS A 276 9.31 -2.46 -11.64
C CYS A 276 8.00 -1.98 -12.26
N LEU A 277 7.77 -0.65 -12.39
CA LEU A 277 6.49 -0.12 -12.87
C LEU A 277 6.24 -0.40 -14.36
N ASN A 278 7.27 -0.74 -15.13
CA ASN A 278 7.21 -0.96 -16.58
C ASN A 278 6.74 0.29 -17.35
N ARG A 279 7.22 1.47 -16.94
CA ARG A 279 7.00 2.79 -17.59
C ARG A 279 8.30 3.56 -17.66
N ASP A 280 8.40 4.49 -18.63
CA ASP A 280 9.52 5.42 -18.72
C ASP A 280 9.50 6.38 -17.52
N LEU A 281 10.48 6.30 -16.64
CA LEU A 281 10.56 7.11 -15.43
C LEU A 281 10.61 8.63 -15.71
N ARG A 282 11.01 9.05 -16.89
CA ARG A 282 10.94 10.46 -17.31
C ARG A 282 9.51 10.98 -17.42
N LYS A 283 8.52 10.08 -17.49
CA LYS A 283 7.10 10.37 -17.67
C LYS A 283 6.27 9.98 -16.44
N VAL A 284 6.89 9.50 -15.37
CA VAL A 284 6.21 9.06 -14.14
C VAL A 284 6.29 10.13 -13.07
N ILE A 285 5.14 10.48 -12.50
CA ILE A 285 4.97 11.40 -11.37
C ILE A 285 4.38 10.62 -10.20
N VAL A 286 5.10 10.55 -9.09
CA VAL A 286 4.60 9.93 -7.86
C VAL A 286 4.20 11.00 -6.87
N VAL A 287 2.94 11.02 -6.47
CA VAL A 287 2.44 11.93 -5.44
C VAL A 287 2.24 11.15 -4.13
N ASP A 288 2.99 11.53 -3.13
CA ASP A 288 2.99 10.86 -1.83
C ASP A 288 3.25 11.90 -0.71
N TRP A 289 2.94 11.53 0.51
CA TRP A 289 3.33 12.31 1.70
C TRP A 289 4.51 11.66 2.43
N ASN A 290 4.75 10.36 2.21
CA ASN A 290 5.77 9.59 2.91
C ASN A 290 7.06 9.52 2.10
N LYS A 291 8.08 10.25 2.55
CA LYS A 291 9.40 10.27 1.92
C LYS A 291 10.07 8.89 1.85
N LEU A 292 9.78 8.00 2.82
CA LEU A 292 10.40 6.67 2.86
C LEU A 292 9.86 5.77 1.76
N SER A 293 8.58 5.93 1.36
CA SER A 293 7.97 5.10 0.31
C SER A 293 8.56 5.35 -1.09
N VAL A 294 9.21 6.50 -1.30
CA VAL A 294 9.76 6.92 -2.60
C VAL A 294 11.28 7.14 -2.56
N GLN A 295 11.95 6.65 -1.52
CA GLN A 295 13.38 6.95 -1.26
C GLN A 295 14.33 6.45 -2.36
N ASP A 296 13.98 5.38 -3.09
CA ASP A 296 14.82 4.82 -4.15
C ASP A 296 14.68 5.62 -5.48
N ASN A 297 13.59 6.39 -5.67
CA ASN A 297 13.36 7.24 -6.83
C ASN A 297 12.84 8.65 -6.44
N PRO A 298 13.61 9.43 -5.67
CA PRO A 298 13.14 10.72 -5.15
C PRO A 298 12.88 11.76 -6.24
N ASP A 299 13.54 11.64 -7.40
CA ASP A 299 13.40 12.59 -8.50
C ASP A 299 12.02 12.55 -9.17
N ASN A 300 11.33 11.43 -9.06
CA ASN A 300 9.96 11.26 -9.55
C ASN A 300 8.90 11.65 -8.53
N ALA A 301 9.28 12.01 -7.29
CA ALA A 301 8.36 12.24 -6.20
C ALA A 301 7.97 13.71 -6.05
N LEU A 302 6.66 13.97 -5.98
CA LEU A 302 6.06 15.19 -5.49
C LEU A 302 5.52 14.90 -4.09
N LEU A 303 6.25 15.35 -3.07
CA LEU A 303 5.88 15.14 -1.68
C LEU A 303 4.92 16.24 -1.22
N MET A 304 3.75 15.84 -0.76
CA MET A 304 2.74 16.74 -0.21
C MET A 304 2.64 16.58 1.30
N PRO A 305 2.21 17.62 2.03
CA PRO A 305 1.86 17.49 3.44
C PRO A 305 0.81 16.39 3.65
N LYS A 306 0.99 15.57 4.71
CA LYS A 306 0.03 14.54 5.08
C LYS A 306 -1.32 15.16 5.44
N TRP A 307 -2.39 14.74 4.78
CA TRP A 307 -3.73 15.19 5.09
C TRP A 307 -4.27 14.53 6.37
N ASN A 308 -4.68 15.36 7.33
CA ASN A 308 -5.14 14.95 8.66
C ASN A 308 -6.67 15.00 8.83
N GLY A 309 -7.42 15.18 7.74
CA GLY A 309 -8.89 15.19 7.75
C GLY A 309 -9.51 16.60 7.83
N ASP A 310 -8.74 17.63 7.50
CA ASP A 310 -9.27 18.98 7.35
C ASP A 310 -10.23 19.05 6.15
N MET A 311 -11.49 19.44 6.41
CA MET A 311 -12.53 19.54 5.38
C MET A 311 -12.49 20.84 4.59
N GLU A 312 -11.66 21.81 5.01
CA GLU A 312 -11.43 23.05 4.24
C GLU A 312 -10.23 22.97 3.31
N ASP A 313 -9.52 21.82 3.32
CA ASP A 313 -8.37 21.57 2.46
C ASP A 313 -8.73 21.69 0.98
N ARG A 314 -7.89 22.41 0.24
CA ARG A 314 -8.03 22.62 -1.22
C ARG A 314 -6.81 22.20 -2.01
N SER A 315 -5.91 21.45 -1.41
CA SER A 315 -4.63 21.07 -2.04
C SER A 315 -4.83 20.20 -3.28
N LEU A 316 -5.87 19.34 -3.32
CA LEU A 316 -6.17 18.53 -4.52
C LEU A 316 -6.52 19.39 -5.75
N PHE A 317 -7.17 20.54 -5.57
CA PHE A 317 -7.42 21.45 -6.69
C PHE A 317 -6.12 22.06 -7.24
N GLY A 318 -5.19 22.46 -6.35
CA GLY A 318 -3.90 22.93 -6.76
C GLY A 318 -3.04 21.83 -7.40
N LEU A 319 -3.12 20.61 -6.89
CA LEU A 319 -2.44 19.46 -7.48
C LEU A 319 -2.96 19.17 -8.89
N ALA A 320 -4.29 19.21 -9.11
CA ALA A 320 -4.85 19.05 -10.44
C ALA A 320 -4.33 20.12 -11.42
N GLN A 321 -4.28 21.37 -10.99
CA GLN A 321 -3.75 22.48 -11.80
C GLN A 321 -2.26 22.30 -12.13
N LEU A 322 -1.45 21.87 -11.17
CA LEU A 322 -0.03 21.57 -11.40
C LEU A 322 0.15 20.45 -12.41
N LEU A 323 -0.59 19.34 -12.25
CA LEU A 323 -0.53 18.21 -13.18
C LEU A 323 -0.98 18.61 -14.58
N GLN A 324 -2.07 19.37 -14.72
CA GLN A 324 -2.51 19.91 -16.01
C GLN A 324 -1.45 20.81 -16.66
N ALA A 325 -0.80 21.69 -15.88
CA ALA A 325 0.27 22.51 -16.38
C ALA A 325 1.48 21.69 -16.87
N ILE A 326 1.81 20.57 -16.18
CA ILE A 326 2.82 19.61 -16.65
C ILE A 326 2.41 18.99 -17.98
N GLN A 327 1.15 18.56 -18.10
CA GLN A 327 0.61 17.96 -19.33
C GLN A 327 0.68 18.95 -20.50
N GLU A 328 0.22 20.18 -20.28
CA GLU A 328 0.19 21.25 -21.30
C GLU A 328 1.61 21.67 -21.74
N SER A 329 2.60 21.56 -20.85
CA SER A 329 4.00 21.87 -21.17
C SER A 329 4.64 20.86 -22.14
N ASP A 330 4.02 19.67 -22.28
CA ASP A 330 4.49 18.58 -23.14
C ASP A 330 5.96 18.20 -22.93
N THR A 331 6.44 18.30 -21.66
CA THR A 331 7.85 18.08 -21.32
C THR A 331 8.30 16.64 -21.60
N ASP A 332 9.57 16.49 -21.96
CA ASP A 332 10.17 15.17 -22.16
C ASP A 332 10.65 14.52 -20.86
N ASP A 333 10.96 15.31 -19.85
CA ASP A 333 11.36 14.81 -18.54
C ASP A 333 10.68 15.60 -17.41
N VAL A 334 9.73 14.96 -16.71
CA VAL A 334 8.99 15.59 -15.61
C VAL A 334 9.86 15.85 -14.39
N ARG A 335 10.98 15.14 -14.25
CA ARG A 335 11.85 15.23 -13.07
C ARG A 335 12.48 16.61 -12.90
N GLU A 336 12.72 17.34 -13.99
CA GLU A 336 13.20 18.74 -13.92
C GLU A 336 12.20 19.65 -13.23
N ILE A 337 10.90 19.47 -13.52
CA ILE A 337 9.82 20.25 -12.89
C ILE A 337 9.66 19.83 -11.43
N LEU A 338 9.64 18.51 -11.17
CA LEU A 338 9.49 17.98 -9.81
C LEU A 338 10.65 18.40 -8.90
N GLN A 339 11.89 18.47 -9.44
CA GLN A 339 13.06 18.94 -8.73
C GLN A 339 12.91 20.40 -8.28
N PHE A 340 12.31 21.24 -9.09
CA PHE A 340 12.03 22.62 -8.71
C PHE A 340 11.05 22.70 -7.54
N TYR A 341 9.94 21.96 -7.56
CA TYR A 341 8.94 22.00 -6.50
C TYR A 341 9.35 21.23 -5.23
N ARG A 342 10.23 20.24 -5.33
CA ARG A 342 10.74 19.45 -4.20
C ARG A 342 11.50 20.26 -3.14
N GLN A 343 12.01 21.43 -3.49
CA GLN A 343 12.72 22.30 -2.54
C GLN A 343 11.78 23.05 -1.59
N TYR A 344 10.47 22.97 -1.79
CA TYR A 344 9.45 23.60 -0.95
C TYR A 344 8.78 22.56 -0.07
N ASP A 345 8.43 22.95 1.17
CA ASP A 345 7.70 22.08 2.10
C ASP A 345 6.28 21.77 1.60
N ASP A 346 5.61 22.76 0.96
CA ASP A 346 4.35 22.58 0.24
C ASP A 346 4.53 22.98 -1.23
N PRO A 347 4.67 22.00 -2.13
CA PRO A 347 4.84 22.26 -3.55
C PRO A 347 3.61 22.90 -4.20
N ILE A 348 2.41 22.67 -3.65
CA ILE A 348 1.16 23.20 -4.21
C ILE A 348 1.01 24.69 -3.90
N ASP A 349 1.35 25.08 -2.67
CA ASP A 349 1.36 26.50 -2.32
C ASP A 349 2.43 27.27 -3.09
N ALA A 350 3.61 26.66 -3.28
CA ALA A 350 4.66 27.25 -4.14
C ALA A 350 4.18 27.42 -5.59
N PHE A 351 3.48 26.43 -6.15
CA PHE A 351 2.91 26.53 -7.50
C PHE A 351 1.87 27.64 -7.60
N ARG A 352 0.94 27.74 -6.63
CA ARG A 352 -0.07 28.80 -6.59
C ARG A 352 0.56 30.19 -6.51
N TYR A 353 1.57 30.34 -5.65
CA TYR A 353 2.27 31.61 -5.50
C TYR A 353 2.93 32.05 -6.82
N ASN A 354 3.65 31.16 -7.48
CA ASN A 354 4.33 31.45 -8.75
C ASN A 354 3.30 31.79 -9.85
N ASN A 355 2.19 31.07 -9.91
CA ASN A 355 1.12 31.32 -10.88
C ASN A 355 0.50 32.72 -10.70
N ILE A 356 0.26 33.12 -9.45
CA ILE A 356 -0.27 34.46 -9.13
C ILE A 356 0.77 35.54 -9.53
N GLN A 357 2.04 35.37 -9.22
CA GLN A 357 3.10 36.33 -9.57
C GLN A 357 3.21 36.52 -11.09
N ASP A 358 3.13 35.46 -11.85
CA ASP A 358 3.22 35.58 -13.31
C ASP A 358 1.97 36.20 -13.92
N GLN A 359 0.78 35.99 -13.35
CA GLN A 359 -0.43 36.72 -13.75
C GLN A 359 -0.30 38.23 -13.50
N PHE A 360 0.23 38.66 -12.34
CA PHE A 360 0.48 40.08 -12.06
C PHE A 360 1.49 40.68 -13.00
N ARG A 361 2.57 39.98 -13.38
CA ARG A 361 3.55 40.45 -14.34
C ARG A 361 2.94 40.63 -15.73
N LEU A 362 2.09 39.75 -16.17
CA LEU A 362 1.39 39.87 -17.46
C LEU A 362 0.52 41.12 -17.51
N ILE A 363 -0.27 41.38 -16.47
CA ILE A 363 -1.12 42.56 -16.37
C ILE A 363 -0.29 43.85 -16.42
N GLN A 364 0.92 43.86 -15.83
CA GLN A 364 1.81 45.03 -15.85
C GLN A 364 2.53 45.23 -17.18
N THR A 365 2.68 44.19 -18.01
CA THR A 365 3.31 44.32 -19.34
C THR A 365 2.31 44.68 -20.43
N ASP A 366 1.03 44.53 -20.21
CA ASP A 366 -0.05 44.87 -21.15
C ASP A 366 -0.64 46.29 -20.91
N CYS A 367 -0.15 47.02 -19.88
CA CYS A 367 -0.41 48.43 -19.62
C CYS A 367 0.75 49.31 -20.08
#